data_8aa128ec51879c7500840d34ae1f2a14
#
_entry.id   8aa128ec51879c7500840d34ae1f2a14
#
_cell.length_a   1.000
_cell.length_b   1.000
_cell.length_c   1.000
_cell.angle_alpha   90.00
_cell.angle_beta   90.00
_cell.angle_gamma   90.00
#
_symmetry.space_group_name_H-M   'P 1'
#
loop_
_entity.id
_entity.type
_entity.pdbx_description
1 polymer ?
#
loop_
_entity_poly.entity_id
_entity_poly.type
_entity_poly.pdbx_seq_one_letter_code
_entity_poly.pdbx_strand_id
1 'polypeptide(L)'
;KSTVGMNTYSMWAQGGIAAAVGINDSVKSHIEDTVATAKGLADENVIVKVVSEAENIISDLESFGVNFDKNDDGSFDLGLEAAHSSNRIVRSKGDSSGIEIMRGLIEKVRESHNITVLENVSIDSIMSENNTIHGVVGRLVQDNVPDNHVVIESSNVVLATGGLGGIFANTTNPRSSYGEGIALAAQ
;
A
#
# COMPACT_ATOMS: atom_id res chain seq x y z
N LYS A 1 -7.23 -14.88 9.51
CA LYS A 1 -8.66 -14.57 9.35
C LYS A 1 -8.80 -13.07 9.21
N SER A 2 -8.78 -12.53 8.01
CA SER A 2 -9.03 -11.11 7.82
C SER A 2 -9.93 -10.91 6.61
N THR A 3 -10.98 -10.15 6.82
CA THR A 3 -11.77 -9.53 5.77
C THR A 3 -10.86 -8.57 4.99
N VAL A 4 -11.10 -8.43 3.68
CA VAL A 4 -10.28 -7.56 2.83
C VAL A 4 -10.08 -6.18 3.46
N GLY A 5 -8.83 -5.76 3.55
CA GLY A 5 -8.42 -4.46 4.11
C GLY A 5 -8.44 -4.33 5.62
N MET A 6 -8.95 -5.29 6.40
CA MET A 6 -8.98 -5.19 7.85
C MET A 6 -7.63 -5.61 8.47
N ASN A 7 -7.20 -4.87 9.51
CA ASN A 7 -5.95 -5.13 10.25
C ASN A 7 -4.68 -5.10 9.39
N THR A 8 -4.66 -4.26 8.36
CA THR A 8 -3.48 -4.03 7.51
C THR A 8 -2.66 -2.85 8.03
N TYR A 9 -1.36 -2.82 7.69
CA TYR A 9 -0.50 -1.65 7.96
C TYR A 9 -1.08 -0.36 7.36
N SER A 10 -1.64 -0.46 6.16
CA SER A 10 -2.19 0.69 5.45
C SER A 10 -3.31 1.37 6.24
N MET A 11 -4.14 0.61 6.96
CA MET A 11 -5.18 1.20 7.83
C MET A 11 -4.62 1.97 9.04
N TRP A 12 -3.39 1.67 9.45
CA TRP A 12 -2.76 2.29 10.62
C TRP A 12 -1.89 3.49 10.23
N ALA A 13 -1.78 3.79 8.93
CA ALA A 13 -1.04 4.96 8.45
C ALA A 13 -1.77 6.25 8.85
N GLN A 14 -1.08 7.15 9.54
CA GLN A 14 -1.63 8.38 10.11
C GLN A 14 -1.26 9.61 9.29
N GLY A 15 0.01 9.72 8.86
CA GLY A 15 0.58 10.95 8.33
C GLY A 15 -0.13 11.49 7.07
N GLY A 16 -0.24 10.69 6.04
CA GLY A 16 -0.75 11.10 4.74
C GLY A 16 0.21 10.75 3.61
N ILE A 17 0.03 11.40 2.47
CA ILE A 17 0.84 11.21 1.26
C ILE A 17 1.54 12.51 0.91
N ALA A 18 2.86 12.49 0.77
CA ALA A 18 3.62 13.63 0.30
C ALA A 18 3.46 13.78 -1.23
N ALA A 19 2.90 14.90 -1.67
CA ALA A 19 2.73 15.25 -3.09
C ALA A 19 2.86 16.76 -3.30
N ALA A 20 3.60 17.18 -4.30
CA ALA A 20 3.82 18.59 -4.61
C ALA A 20 2.62 19.20 -5.36
N VAL A 21 1.45 19.18 -4.73
CA VAL A 21 0.18 19.71 -5.27
C VAL A 21 -0.15 21.13 -4.81
N GLY A 22 0.67 21.72 -3.95
CA GLY A 22 0.51 23.09 -3.44
C GLY A 22 1.03 24.15 -4.41
N ILE A 23 0.39 25.34 -4.42
CA ILE A 23 0.73 26.45 -5.33
C ILE A 23 2.21 26.90 -5.20
N ASN A 24 2.78 26.79 -4.00
CA ASN A 24 4.15 27.23 -3.69
C ASN A 24 5.14 26.07 -3.59
N ASP A 25 4.80 24.92 -4.12
CA ASP A 25 5.64 23.73 -4.10
C ASP A 25 5.99 23.26 -5.52
N SER A 26 6.94 22.35 -5.64
CA SER A 26 7.32 21.75 -6.91
C SER A 26 7.85 20.33 -6.73
N VAL A 27 7.66 19.52 -7.76
CA VAL A 27 8.24 18.18 -7.87
C VAL A 27 9.75 18.22 -7.63
N LYS A 28 10.45 19.23 -8.17
CA LYS A 28 11.90 19.41 -7.98
C LYS A 28 12.26 19.58 -6.50
N SER A 29 11.56 20.49 -5.80
CA SER A 29 11.79 20.71 -4.35
C SER A 29 11.52 19.43 -3.54
N HIS A 30 10.47 18.68 -3.89
CA HIS A 30 10.16 17.42 -3.22
C HIS A 30 11.25 16.36 -3.46
N ILE A 31 11.79 16.28 -4.68
CA ILE A 31 12.92 15.39 -5.01
C ILE A 31 14.16 15.78 -4.17
N GLU A 32 14.51 17.07 -4.13
CA GLU A 32 15.66 17.58 -3.38
C GLU A 32 15.57 17.23 -1.89
N ASP A 33 14.41 17.44 -1.25
CA ASP A 33 14.16 17.07 0.14
C ASP A 33 14.31 15.56 0.37
N THR A 34 13.78 14.75 -0.55
CA THR A 34 13.82 13.29 -0.44
C THR A 34 15.25 12.76 -0.58
N VAL A 35 16.01 13.27 -1.54
CA VAL A 35 17.43 12.91 -1.73
C VAL A 35 18.26 13.30 -0.51
N ALA A 36 18.06 14.52 0.01
CA ALA A 36 18.76 14.99 1.21
C ALA A 36 18.49 14.11 2.43
N THR A 37 17.26 13.64 2.59
CA THR A 37 16.86 12.75 3.70
C THR A 37 17.41 11.34 3.53
N ALA A 38 17.50 10.85 2.31
CA ALA A 38 18.00 9.51 2.00
C ALA A 38 19.48 9.31 2.30
N LYS A 39 20.27 10.38 2.39
CA LYS A 39 21.71 10.35 2.75
C LYS A 39 22.52 9.31 1.95
N GLY A 40 22.23 9.15 0.68
CA GLY A 40 22.91 8.21 -0.21
C GLY A 40 22.45 6.76 -0.13
N LEU A 41 21.39 6.46 0.63
CA LEU A 41 20.84 5.10 0.72
C LEU A 41 19.80 4.78 -0.36
N ALA A 42 19.32 5.78 -1.10
CA ALA A 42 18.28 5.60 -2.12
C ALA A 42 18.85 5.82 -3.53
N ASP A 43 18.24 5.12 -4.50
CA ASP A 43 18.49 5.38 -5.92
C ASP A 43 17.72 6.64 -6.34
N GLU A 44 18.43 7.67 -6.77
CA GLU A 44 17.86 8.97 -7.17
C GLU A 44 16.90 8.84 -8.36
N ASN A 45 17.16 7.91 -9.30
CA ASN A 45 16.24 7.69 -10.42
C ASN A 45 14.89 7.15 -9.95
N VAL A 46 14.89 6.32 -8.91
CA VAL A 46 13.66 5.82 -8.29
C VAL A 46 12.94 6.95 -7.57
N ILE A 47 13.67 7.81 -6.82
CA ILE A 47 13.08 9.01 -6.19
C ILE A 47 12.39 9.89 -7.23
N VAL A 48 13.10 10.23 -8.31
CA VAL A 48 12.55 11.06 -9.39
C VAL A 48 11.27 10.45 -9.93
N LYS A 49 11.28 9.15 -10.25
CA LYS A 49 10.11 8.45 -10.80
C LYS A 49 8.91 8.49 -9.83
N VAL A 50 9.13 8.12 -8.57
CA VAL A 50 8.05 8.04 -7.57
C VAL A 50 7.48 9.43 -7.27
N VAL A 51 8.34 10.41 -7.02
CA VAL A 51 7.91 11.77 -6.66
C VAL A 51 7.17 12.47 -7.82
N SER A 52 7.61 12.23 -9.07
CA SER A 52 6.97 12.81 -10.24
C SER A 52 5.55 12.29 -10.48
N GLU A 53 5.24 11.08 -10.01
CA GLU A 53 3.90 10.48 -10.15
C GLU A 53 2.95 10.82 -8.99
N ALA A 54 3.43 11.49 -7.95
CA ALA A 54 2.65 11.70 -6.72
C ALA A 54 1.33 12.45 -6.96
N GLU A 55 1.32 13.47 -7.82
CA GLU A 55 0.11 14.24 -8.17
C GLU A 55 -0.93 13.34 -8.88
N ASN A 56 -0.48 12.52 -9.83
CA ASN A 56 -1.34 11.57 -10.54
C ASN A 56 -1.97 10.57 -9.56
N ILE A 57 -1.17 10.05 -8.61
CA ILE A 57 -1.66 9.11 -7.59
C ILE A 57 -2.72 9.74 -6.70
N ILE A 58 -2.58 11.01 -6.29
CA ILE A 58 -3.61 11.72 -5.51
C ILE A 58 -4.91 11.81 -6.32
N SER A 59 -4.82 12.19 -7.60
CA SER A 59 -5.98 12.26 -8.51
C SER A 59 -6.65 10.89 -8.70
N ASP A 60 -5.86 9.82 -8.88
CA ASP A 60 -6.39 8.47 -9.00
C ASP A 60 -7.13 8.03 -7.73
N LEU A 61 -6.56 8.29 -6.55
CA LEU A 61 -7.19 7.98 -5.27
C LEU A 61 -8.52 8.73 -5.08
N GLU A 62 -8.58 10.02 -5.45
CA GLU A 62 -9.86 10.76 -5.47
C GLU A 62 -10.88 10.10 -6.42
N SER A 63 -10.44 9.68 -7.61
CA SER A 63 -11.31 8.98 -8.58
C SER A 63 -11.82 7.62 -8.06
N PHE A 64 -11.10 7.01 -7.12
CA PHE A 64 -11.50 5.79 -6.42
C PHE A 64 -12.36 6.07 -5.17
N GLY A 65 -12.74 7.33 -4.95
CA GLY A 65 -13.63 7.73 -3.87
C GLY A 65 -12.94 8.00 -2.54
N VAL A 66 -11.62 8.19 -2.53
CA VAL A 66 -10.89 8.66 -1.34
C VAL A 66 -11.16 10.15 -1.14
N ASN A 67 -11.53 10.54 0.09
CA ASN A 67 -11.82 11.92 0.43
C ASN A 67 -10.63 12.52 1.20
N PHE A 68 -9.90 13.41 0.56
CA PHE A 68 -8.85 14.18 1.20
C PHE A 68 -9.39 15.48 1.81
N ASP A 69 -8.70 15.96 2.84
CA ASP A 69 -9.06 17.20 3.51
C ASP A 69 -8.80 18.39 2.57
N LYS A 70 -9.79 19.30 2.47
CA LYS A 70 -9.76 20.47 1.60
C LYS A 70 -10.13 21.73 2.36
N ASN A 71 -9.56 22.84 1.93
CA ASN A 71 -9.91 24.18 2.35
C ASN A 71 -11.27 24.59 1.73
N ASP A 72 -11.84 25.71 2.20
CA ASP A 72 -13.11 26.25 1.73
C ASP A 72 -13.09 26.61 0.23
N ASP A 73 -11.91 26.90 -0.33
CA ASP A 73 -11.72 27.19 -1.75
C ASP A 73 -11.55 25.95 -2.64
N GLY A 74 -11.58 24.75 -2.04
CA GLY A 74 -11.43 23.47 -2.73
C GLY A 74 -9.99 23.01 -2.93
N SER A 75 -8.98 23.79 -2.53
CA SER A 75 -7.58 23.36 -2.50
C SER A 75 -7.34 22.34 -1.39
N PHE A 76 -6.29 21.50 -1.50
CA PHE A 76 -5.93 20.56 -0.44
C PHE A 76 -5.46 21.29 0.84
N ASP A 77 -5.92 20.83 2.00
CA ASP A 77 -5.36 21.22 3.30
C ASP A 77 -4.07 20.46 3.54
N LEU A 78 -2.95 21.10 3.22
CA LEU A 78 -1.63 20.47 3.20
C LEU A 78 -0.90 20.62 4.54
N GLY A 79 -0.44 19.50 5.07
CA GLY A 79 0.44 19.45 6.23
C GLY A 79 1.91 19.63 5.89
N LEU A 80 2.67 20.02 6.91
CA LEU A 80 4.13 20.03 6.90
C LEU A 80 4.62 18.96 7.88
N GLU A 81 5.49 18.07 7.43
CA GLU A 81 6.20 17.10 8.26
C GLU A 81 7.71 17.32 8.18
N ALA A 82 8.44 16.73 9.14
CA ALA A 82 9.88 16.80 9.20
C ALA A 82 10.54 16.38 7.88
N ALA A 83 11.62 17.06 7.52
CA ALA A 83 12.40 16.88 6.29
C ALA A 83 11.74 17.41 5.00
N HIS A 84 10.54 17.95 5.04
CA HIS A 84 9.94 18.67 3.93
C HIS A 84 10.13 20.17 4.07
N SER A 85 10.53 20.84 2.98
CA SER A 85 10.71 22.30 2.91
C SER A 85 9.40 23.04 2.63
N SER A 86 8.35 22.34 2.21
CA SER A 86 7.03 22.88 1.86
C SER A 86 5.90 22.04 2.42
N ASN A 87 4.73 22.67 2.63
CA ASN A 87 3.51 21.94 2.97
C ASN A 87 3.08 21.11 1.77
N ARG A 88 3.19 19.79 1.87
CA ARG A 88 2.86 18.86 0.78
C ARG A 88 2.21 17.56 1.24
N ILE A 89 1.90 17.43 2.51
CA ILE A 89 1.29 16.22 3.04
C ILE A 89 -0.22 16.32 2.84
N VAL A 90 -0.72 15.56 1.86
CA VAL A 90 -2.16 15.40 1.61
C VAL A 90 -2.71 14.43 2.65
N ARG A 91 -3.69 14.88 3.42
CA ARG A 91 -4.25 14.14 4.57
C ARG A 91 -5.73 13.88 4.39
N SER A 92 -6.24 12.99 5.23
CA SER A 92 -7.66 12.70 5.31
C SER A 92 -8.06 12.56 6.78
N LYS A 93 -9.05 13.37 7.20
CA LYS A 93 -9.56 13.40 8.59
C LYS A 93 -8.45 13.53 9.62
N GLY A 94 -7.49 14.44 9.35
CA GLY A 94 -6.32 14.65 10.18
C GLY A 94 -5.32 13.48 10.11
N ASP A 95 -5.35 12.59 11.09
CA ASP A 95 -4.44 11.45 11.25
C ASP A 95 -5.04 10.08 10.84
N SER A 96 -6.12 10.10 10.07
CA SER A 96 -6.86 8.90 9.67
C SER A 96 -6.71 8.56 8.18
N SER A 97 -5.65 9.06 7.54
CA SER A 97 -5.43 8.91 6.09
C SER A 97 -5.45 7.46 5.62
N GLY A 98 -4.81 6.55 6.36
CA GLY A 98 -4.79 5.13 6.02
C GLY A 98 -6.18 4.49 6.01
N ILE A 99 -7.02 4.82 6.98
CA ILE A 99 -8.40 4.29 7.06
C ILE A 99 -9.22 4.77 5.86
N GLU A 100 -9.13 6.05 5.51
CA GLU A 100 -9.91 6.62 4.41
C GLU A 100 -9.46 6.09 3.04
N ILE A 101 -8.13 5.99 2.81
CA ILE A 101 -7.58 5.40 1.59
C ILE A 101 -8.05 3.95 1.44
N MET A 102 -7.94 3.15 2.50
CA MET A 102 -8.38 1.76 2.47
C MET A 102 -9.90 1.64 2.25
N ARG A 103 -10.71 2.53 2.82
CA ARG A 103 -12.15 2.57 2.57
C ARG A 103 -12.44 2.75 1.08
N GLY A 104 -11.90 3.79 0.46
CA GLY A 104 -12.11 4.07 -0.96
C GLY A 104 -11.66 2.92 -1.86
N LEU A 105 -10.46 2.39 -1.63
CA LEU A 105 -9.93 1.27 -2.42
C LEU A 105 -10.75 -0.02 -2.25
N ILE A 106 -11.21 -0.34 -1.03
CA ILE A 106 -12.04 -1.52 -0.77
C ILE A 106 -13.39 -1.39 -1.49
N GLU A 107 -14.03 -0.24 -1.42
CA GLU A 107 -15.27 0.03 -2.13
C GLU A 107 -15.07 -0.14 -3.64
N LYS A 108 -14.01 0.46 -4.20
CA LYS A 108 -13.68 0.34 -5.62
C LYS A 108 -13.43 -1.10 -6.06
N VAL A 109 -12.72 -1.88 -5.26
CA VAL A 109 -12.50 -3.31 -5.51
C VAL A 109 -13.82 -4.09 -5.52
N ARG A 110 -14.73 -3.82 -4.58
CA ARG A 110 -16.04 -4.48 -4.49
C ARG A 110 -16.98 -4.14 -5.65
N GLU A 111 -16.87 -2.94 -6.19
CA GLU A 111 -17.65 -2.50 -7.35
C GLU A 111 -17.09 -3.07 -8.67
N SER A 112 -15.86 -3.53 -8.70
CA SER A 112 -15.19 -3.99 -9.91
C SER A 112 -15.60 -5.42 -10.26
N HIS A 113 -16.30 -5.60 -11.37
CA HIS A 113 -16.78 -6.91 -11.83
C HIS A 113 -15.67 -7.86 -12.30
N ASN A 114 -14.49 -7.34 -12.61
CA ASN A 114 -13.32 -8.09 -13.08
C ASN A 114 -12.32 -8.43 -11.97
N ILE A 115 -12.65 -8.14 -10.71
CA ILE A 115 -11.84 -8.47 -9.54
C ILE A 115 -12.59 -9.51 -8.70
N THR A 116 -11.94 -10.66 -8.46
CA THR A 116 -12.44 -11.67 -7.53
C THR A 116 -11.62 -11.61 -6.25
N VAL A 117 -12.27 -11.33 -5.13
CA VAL A 117 -11.64 -11.31 -3.81
C VAL A 117 -11.84 -12.66 -3.13
N LEU A 118 -10.76 -13.33 -2.79
CA LEU A 118 -10.77 -14.57 -2.01
C LEU A 118 -10.29 -14.26 -0.59
N GLU A 119 -11.21 -14.28 0.36
CA GLU A 119 -10.90 -14.08 1.77
C GLU A 119 -10.62 -15.43 2.46
N ASN A 120 -9.88 -15.38 3.56
CA ASN A 120 -9.51 -16.57 4.34
C ASN A 120 -8.74 -17.63 3.54
N VAL A 121 -7.97 -17.22 2.55
CA VAL A 121 -7.04 -18.09 1.82
C VAL A 121 -5.61 -17.79 2.30
N SER A 122 -4.90 -18.84 2.70
CA SER A 122 -3.44 -18.77 2.97
C SER A 122 -2.72 -19.35 1.78
N ILE A 123 -1.78 -18.62 1.20
CA ILE A 123 -0.95 -19.10 0.10
C ILE A 123 0.28 -19.79 0.70
N ASP A 124 0.54 -21.01 0.26
CA ASP A 124 1.62 -21.86 0.77
C ASP A 124 2.83 -21.91 -0.19
N SER A 125 2.59 -21.77 -1.51
CA SER A 125 3.66 -21.77 -2.50
C SER A 125 3.26 -21.08 -3.80
N ILE A 126 4.28 -20.66 -4.56
CA ILE A 126 4.15 -20.20 -5.95
C ILE A 126 4.45 -21.40 -6.85
N MET A 127 3.55 -21.69 -7.79
CA MET A 127 3.77 -22.71 -8.81
C MET A 127 4.67 -22.15 -9.90
N SER A 128 5.85 -22.72 -10.07
CA SER A 128 6.77 -22.33 -11.14
C SER A 128 7.46 -23.55 -11.74
N GLU A 129 7.64 -23.53 -13.04
CA GLU A 129 8.39 -24.55 -13.78
C GLU A 129 9.21 -23.87 -14.87
N ASN A 130 10.47 -24.26 -15.02
CA ASN A 130 11.38 -23.72 -16.04
C ASN A 130 11.42 -22.17 -16.07
N ASN A 131 11.50 -21.52 -14.90
CA ASN A 131 11.48 -20.05 -14.74
C ASN A 131 10.17 -19.39 -15.22
N THR A 132 9.08 -20.12 -15.31
CA THR A 132 7.77 -19.61 -15.71
C THR A 132 6.79 -19.79 -14.56
N ILE A 133 6.05 -18.74 -14.23
CA ILE A 133 5.00 -18.77 -13.21
C ILE A 133 3.74 -19.40 -13.79
N HIS A 134 3.12 -20.30 -13.04
CA HIS A 134 1.86 -20.94 -13.38
C HIS A 134 0.73 -20.63 -12.40
N GLY A 135 1.03 -19.97 -11.29
CA GLY A 135 0.03 -19.57 -10.30
C GLY A 135 0.48 -19.76 -8.86
N VAL A 136 -0.48 -19.99 -7.98
CA VAL A 136 -0.23 -20.21 -6.55
C VAL A 136 -1.08 -21.36 -6.01
N VAL A 137 -0.56 -22.03 -4.97
CA VAL A 137 -1.27 -23.03 -4.17
C VAL A 137 -1.42 -22.51 -2.76
N GLY A 138 -2.59 -22.76 -2.19
CA GLY A 138 -2.90 -22.40 -0.82
C GLY A 138 -4.00 -23.27 -0.23
N ARG A 139 -4.56 -22.82 0.86
CA ARG A 139 -5.65 -23.49 1.56
C ARG A 139 -6.65 -22.50 2.14
N LEU A 140 -7.91 -22.92 2.22
CA LEU A 140 -8.93 -22.19 2.97
C LEU A 140 -8.67 -22.32 4.47
N VAL A 141 -8.55 -21.17 5.16
CA VAL A 141 -8.36 -21.10 6.61
C VAL A 141 -9.73 -20.95 7.27
N GLN A 142 -10.43 -22.06 7.50
CA GLN A 142 -11.71 -22.10 8.22
C GLN A 142 -11.61 -23.02 9.44
N ASP A 143 -12.26 -22.63 10.54
CA ASP A 143 -12.32 -23.47 11.75
C ASP A 143 -13.16 -24.73 11.43
N ASN A 144 -12.62 -25.90 11.78
CA ASN A 144 -13.27 -27.21 11.66
C ASN A 144 -13.58 -27.72 10.24
N VAL A 145 -12.97 -27.16 9.20
CA VAL A 145 -13.04 -27.71 7.86
C VAL A 145 -11.71 -28.39 7.54
N PRO A 146 -11.70 -29.67 7.07
CA PRO A 146 -10.48 -30.32 6.59
C PRO A 146 -9.83 -29.47 5.50
N ASP A 147 -8.50 -29.50 5.41
CA ASP A 147 -7.68 -28.73 4.46
C ASP A 147 -8.27 -28.76 3.04
N ASN A 148 -8.98 -27.69 2.67
CA ASN A 148 -9.41 -27.50 1.30
C ASN A 148 -8.29 -26.76 0.55
N HIS A 149 -7.56 -27.51 -0.27
CA HIS A 149 -6.56 -26.92 -1.15
C HIS A 149 -7.22 -26.00 -2.18
N VAL A 150 -6.59 -24.86 -2.38
CA VAL A 150 -6.96 -23.87 -3.39
C VAL A 150 -5.80 -23.77 -4.37
N VAL A 151 -6.08 -23.96 -5.65
CA VAL A 151 -5.12 -23.72 -6.74
C VAL A 151 -5.65 -22.57 -7.57
N ILE A 152 -4.81 -21.56 -7.78
CA ILE A 152 -5.14 -20.37 -8.60
C ILE A 152 -4.12 -20.34 -9.73
N GLU A 153 -4.57 -20.63 -10.93
CA GLU A 153 -3.74 -20.61 -12.15
C GLU A 153 -3.62 -19.17 -12.67
N SER A 154 -2.39 -18.71 -12.89
CA SER A 154 -2.09 -17.39 -13.46
C SER A 154 -0.67 -17.36 -13.99
N SER A 155 -0.45 -16.67 -15.10
CA SER A 155 0.89 -16.40 -15.62
C SER A 155 1.62 -15.25 -14.92
N ASN A 156 0.92 -14.51 -14.07
CA ASN A 156 1.47 -13.37 -13.33
C ASN A 156 1.01 -13.43 -11.86
N VAL A 157 1.94 -13.26 -10.94
CA VAL A 157 1.67 -13.20 -9.50
C VAL A 157 2.31 -11.94 -8.94
N VAL A 158 1.53 -11.13 -8.22
CA VAL A 158 2.03 -9.95 -7.50
C VAL A 158 2.07 -10.27 -6.01
N LEU A 159 3.26 -10.20 -5.41
CA LEU A 159 3.44 -10.31 -3.97
C LEU A 159 3.25 -8.95 -3.31
N ALA A 160 2.10 -8.73 -2.68
CA ALA A 160 1.77 -7.53 -1.94
C ALA A 160 1.40 -7.85 -0.48
N THR A 161 2.18 -8.75 0.14
CA THR A 161 1.90 -9.40 1.43
C THR A 161 2.31 -8.57 2.65
N GLY A 162 2.76 -7.34 2.46
CA GLY A 162 3.28 -6.49 3.53
C GLY A 162 4.70 -6.88 3.97
N GLY A 163 5.11 -6.33 5.11
CA GLY A 163 6.47 -6.49 5.62
C GLY A 163 6.64 -7.62 6.64
N LEU A 164 7.73 -7.53 7.39
CA LEU A 164 8.12 -8.53 8.40
C LEU A 164 8.21 -7.96 9.83
N GLY A 165 7.65 -6.78 10.08
CA GLY A 165 7.72 -6.13 11.40
C GLY A 165 7.14 -6.94 12.55
N GLY A 166 6.22 -7.88 12.26
CA GLY A 166 5.58 -8.75 13.24
C GLY A 166 6.47 -9.83 13.86
N ILE A 167 7.67 -10.08 13.31
CA ILE A 167 8.62 -11.06 13.87
C ILE A 167 9.42 -10.50 15.06
N PHE A 168 9.44 -9.19 15.24
CA PHE A 168 10.18 -8.56 16.33
C PHE A 168 9.37 -8.54 17.63
N ALA A 169 10.04 -8.78 18.76
CA ALA A 169 9.40 -8.81 20.08
C ALA A 169 8.77 -7.45 20.44
N ASN A 170 9.44 -6.36 20.09
CA ASN A 170 8.96 -4.99 20.26
C ASN A 170 8.71 -4.38 18.87
N THR A 171 7.46 -4.13 18.55
CA THR A 171 7.05 -3.58 17.26
C THR A 171 5.78 -2.77 17.40
N THR A 172 5.68 -1.69 16.62
CA THR A 172 4.45 -0.92 16.42
C THR A 172 3.62 -1.44 15.23
N ASN A 173 4.16 -2.45 14.54
CA ASN A 173 3.49 -3.02 13.37
C ASN A 173 2.47 -4.09 13.77
N PRO A 174 1.44 -4.35 12.95
CA PRO A 174 0.53 -5.47 13.16
C PRO A 174 1.29 -6.80 13.24
N ARG A 175 0.94 -7.61 14.23
CA ARG A 175 1.60 -8.92 14.43
C ARG A 175 1.34 -9.94 13.32
N SER A 176 0.45 -9.64 12.38
CA SER A 176 0.15 -10.47 11.22
C SER A 176 1.19 -10.39 10.10
N SER A 177 2.22 -9.55 10.22
CA SER A 177 3.22 -9.35 9.17
C SER A 177 4.50 -10.08 9.50
N TYR A 178 4.58 -11.32 9.07
CA TYR A 178 5.69 -12.23 9.36
C TYR A 178 6.70 -12.40 8.23
N GLY A 179 6.56 -11.63 7.13
CA GLY A 179 7.44 -11.75 5.97
C GLY A 179 7.12 -12.96 5.07
N GLU A 180 5.89 -13.45 5.10
CA GLU A 180 5.45 -14.61 4.31
C GLU A 180 5.75 -14.48 2.81
N GLY A 181 5.55 -13.28 2.23
CA GLY A 181 5.86 -13.04 0.82
C GLY A 181 7.35 -13.17 0.49
N ILE A 182 8.23 -12.82 1.45
CA ILE A 182 9.68 -13.01 1.29
C ILE A 182 10.00 -14.51 1.26
N ALA A 183 9.37 -15.28 2.15
CA ALA A 183 9.53 -16.73 2.18
C ALA A 183 8.99 -17.41 0.90
N LEU A 184 7.84 -16.95 0.41
CA LEU A 184 7.26 -17.44 -0.85
C LEU A 184 8.16 -17.14 -2.07
N ALA A 185 8.78 -15.95 -2.10
CA ALA A 185 9.67 -15.57 -3.19
C ALA A 185 11.04 -16.28 -3.15
N ALA A 186 11.42 -16.85 -2.02
CA ALA A 186 12.71 -17.55 -1.83
C ALA A 186 12.62 -19.06 -2.08
N GLN A 187 11.44 -19.61 -2.34
CA GLN A 187 11.23 -21.01 -2.73
C GLN A 187 11.60 -21.26 -4.18
#